data_be553b337d09e7d138ed6164ae8361f7
#
_entry.id   be553b337d09e7d138ed6164ae8361f7
#
_cell.length_a   1.000
_cell.length_b   1.000
_cell.length_c   1.000
_cell.angle_alpha   90.00
_cell.angle_beta   90.00
_cell.angle_gamma   90.00
#
_symmetry.space_group_name_H-M   'P 1'
#
loop_
_entity.id
_entity.type
_entity.pdbx_description
1 polymer ?
#
loop_
_entity_poly.entity_id
_entity_poly.type
_entity_poly.pdbx_seq_one_letter_code
_entity_poly.pdbx_strand_id
1 'polypeptide(L)'
;MSNNPISSKQIPGADYWPDNFVEQDTVAKQMGVFSQVVIFLLCFTVLQLGWQVVRDDNLGHFIRGAATVQPATQIIHWLSPQIDAVANGNQIKATGGGIVVKIGCEGLEAMFILIAAFIVAPLNLMPKLVGILVGTLLIYLSNQVRIVSLFYAYRADKSLFYLLHGTITPIILVAISCLFFYCWLIYFQQVSKSKPS
;
A
#
# COMPACT_ATOMS: atom_id res chain seq x y z
N MET A 1 -21.91 -42.86 -23.23
CA MET A 1 -22.11 -41.58 -22.55
C MET A 1 -20.75 -41.11 -22.07
N SER A 2 -20.14 -40.23 -22.85
CA SER A 2 -18.78 -39.74 -22.60
C SER A 2 -18.85 -38.55 -21.62
N ASN A 3 -18.38 -38.73 -20.39
CA ASN A 3 -18.15 -37.65 -19.44
C ASN A 3 -16.88 -36.93 -19.85
N ASN A 4 -17.04 -35.83 -20.55
CA ASN A 4 -15.94 -34.90 -20.82
C ASN A 4 -15.65 -34.14 -19.50
N PRO A 5 -14.46 -34.26 -18.89
CA PRO A 5 -14.10 -33.42 -17.74
C PRO A 5 -13.96 -32.01 -18.26
N ILE A 6 -14.67 -31.10 -17.63
CA ILE A 6 -14.58 -29.63 -17.83
C ILE A 6 -13.10 -29.25 -17.75
N SER A 7 -12.56 -28.77 -18.87
CA SER A 7 -11.22 -28.25 -19.00
C SER A 7 -10.97 -27.22 -17.87
N SER A 8 -10.10 -27.57 -16.93
CA SER A 8 -9.63 -26.67 -15.90
C SER A 8 -8.98 -25.48 -16.59
N LYS A 9 -9.62 -24.32 -16.50
CA LYS A 9 -9.13 -23.06 -17.03
C LYS A 9 -7.77 -22.81 -16.40
N GLN A 10 -6.69 -23.02 -17.15
CA GLN A 10 -5.33 -22.74 -16.70
C GLN A 10 -5.24 -21.27 -16.35
N ILE A 11 -4.89 -21.00 -15.10
CA ILE A 11 -4.69 -19.63 -14.61
C ILE A 11 -3.32 -19.18 -15.13
N PRO A 12 -3.23 -18.09 -15.90
CA PRO A 12 -1.95 -17.59 -16.39
C PRO A 12 -1.00 -17.30 -15.23
N GLY A 13 0.19 -17.87 -15.26
CA GLY A 13 1.23 -17.64 -14.26
C GLY A 13 1.23 -18.58 -13.06
N ALA A 14 0.32 -19.56 -12.95
CA ALA A 14 0.36 -20.54 -11.87
C ALA A 14 1.65 -21.37 -11.87
N ASP A 15 2.24 -21.62 -13.05
CA ASP A 15 3.44 -22.42 -13.22
C ASP A 15 4.75 -21.68 -12.83
N TYR A 16 4.67 -20.36 -12.62
CA TYR A 16 5.84 -19.57 -12.24
C TYR A 16 6.16 -19.60 -10.74
N TRP A 17 5.23 -20.13 -9.95
CA TRP A 17 5.43 -20.17 -8.50
C TRP A 17 5.95 -21.52 -8.04
N PRO A 18 7.00 -21.57 -7.21
CA PRO A 18 7.50 -22.80 -6.61
C PRO A 18 6.40 -23.55 -5.82
N ASP A 19 6.49 -24.85 -5.72
CA ASP A 19 5.46 -25.66 -5.07
C ASP A 19 5.18 -25.27 -3.62
N ASN A 20 6.23 -24.92 -2.85
CA ASN A 20 6.10 -24.41 -1.49
C ASN A 20 5.35 -23.06 -1.37
N PHE A 21 5.15 -22.35 -2.48
CA PHE A 21 4.35 -21.12 -2.53
C PHE A 21 2.86 -21.39 -2.58
N VAL A 22 2.48 -22.52 -3.21
CA VAL A 22 1.09 -22.82 -3.55
C VAL A 22 0.53 -23.93 -2.68
N GLU A 23 1.38 -24.81 -2.15
CA GLU A 23 0.98 -25.90 -1.26
C GLU A 23 0.43 -25.30 0.04
N GLN A 24 -0.88 -25.19 0.12
CA GLN A 24 -1.57 -24.90 1.36
C GLN A 24 -1.52 -26.14 2.23
N ASP A 25 -0.68 -26.13 3.24
CA ASP A 25 -0.91 -27.01 4.37
C ASP A 25 -2.34 -26.77 4.85
N THR A 26 -3.12 -27.84 4.86
CA THR A 26 -4.54 -27.90 5.25
C THR A 26 -4.80 -27.51 6.72
N VAL A 27 -3.91 -26.82 7.36
CA VAL A 27 -3.90 -26.49 8.79
C VAL A 27 -4.10 -25.01 9.08
N ALA A 28 -4.34 -24.14 8.11
CA ALA A 28 -4.91 -22.85 8.43
C ALA A 28 -6.38 -23.06 8.85
N LYS A 29 -6.57 -23.53 10.08
CA LYS A 29 -7.87 -23.58 10.77
C LYS A 29 -8.55 -22.26 10.48
N GLN A 30 -9.60 -22.26 9.67
CA GLN A 30 -10.33 -21.05 9.32
C GLN A 30 -10.81 -20.43 10.63
N MET A 31 -10.10 -19.39 11.06
CA MET A 31 -10.55 -18.59 12.19
C MET A 31 -11.91 -18.00 11.84
N GLY A 32 -12.83 -18.02 12.79
CA GLY A 32 -14.13 -17.39 12.60
C GLY A 32 -13.96 -15.93 12.16
N VAL A 33 -14.85 -15.41 11.34
CA VAL A 33 -14.81 -14.04 10.80
C VAL A 33 -14.63 -13.00 11.92
N PHE A 34 -15.32 -13.21 13.06
CA PHE A 34 -15.18 -12.35 14.23
C PHE A 34 -13.74 -12.28 14.76
N SER A 35 -13.08 -13.43 14.88
CA SER A 35 -11.68 -13.49 15.32
C SER A 35 -10.73 -12.80 14.32
N GLN A 36 -10.97 -12.94 13.03
CA GLN A 36 -10.18 -12.23 12.00
C GLN A 36 -10.33 -10.71 12.14
N VAL A 37 -11.54 -10.21 12.34
CA VAL A 37 -11.79 -8.78 12.52
C VAL A 37 -11.10 -8.26 13.79
N VAL A 38 -11.20 -8.99 14.90
CA VAL A 38 -10.55 -8.59 16.16
C VAL A 38 -9.03 -8.53 16.00
N ILE A 39 -8.42 -9.56 15.39
CA ILE A 39 -6.96 -9.59 15.16
C ILE A 39 -6.53 -8.47 14.21
N PHE A 40 -7.29 -8.22 13.13
CA PHE A 40 -7.04 -7.11 12.23
C PHE A 40 -7.01 -5.77 12.97
N LEU A 41 -8.05 -5.48 13.77
CA LEU A 41 -8.15 -4.24 14.54
C LEU A 41 -7.02 -4.12 15.56
N LEU A 42 -6.67 -5.20 16.26
CA LEU A 42 -5.54 -5.21 17.19
C LEU A 42 -4.22 -4.92 16.48
N CYS A 43 -3.92 -5.62 15.37
CA CYS A 43 -2.71 -5.39 14.60
C CYS A 43 -2.63 -3.95 14.07
N PHE A 44 -3.72 -3.45 13.49
CA PHE A 44 -3.78 -2.08 13.00
C PHE A 44 -3.56 -1.06 14.13
N THR A 45 -4.22 -1.24 15.28
CA THR A 45 -4.06 -0.36 16.44
C THR A 45 -2.63 -0.38 16.97
N VAL A 46 -2.02 -1.56 17.09
CA VAL A 46 -0.61 -1.68 17.54
C VAL A 46 0.34 -0.95 16.58
N LEU A 47 0.16 -1.11 15.26
CA LEU A 47 0.98 -0.41 14.26
C LEU A 47 0.78 1.11 14.36
N GLN A 48 -0.46 1.58 14.52
CA GLN A 48 -0.76 3.01 14.67
C GLN A 48 -0.17 3.60 15.96
N LEU A 49 -0.33 2.91 17.09
CA LEU A 49 0.25 3.37 18.35
C LEU A 49 1.77 3.35 18.31
N GLY A 50 2.38 2.30 17.74
CA GLY A 50 3.83 2.24 17.54
C GLY A 50 4.32 3.41 16.68
N TRP A 51 3.61 3.74 15.60
CA TRP A 51 3.95 4.91 14.79
C TRP A 51 3.83 6.23 15.57
N GLN A 52 2.79 6.38 16.39
CA GLN A 52 2.62 7.60 17.20
C GLN A 52 3.77 7.84 18.17
N VAL A 53 4.41 6.79 18.69
CA VAL A 53 5.57 6.90 19.59
C VAL A 53 6.81 7.38 18.84
N VAL A 54 7.06 6.86 17.62
CA VAL A 54 8.33 7.11 16.90
C VAL A 54 8.24 8.22 15.85
N ARG A 55 7.05 8.76 15.58
CA ARG A 55 6.84 9.74 14.49
C ARG A 55 7.57 11.05 14.68
N ASP A 56 7.85 11.44 15.93
CA ASP A 56 8.53 12.69 16.28
C ASP A 56 10.03 12.49 16.52
N ASP A 57 10.51 11.23 16.44
CA ASP A 57 11.91 10.84 16.53
C ASP A 57 12.62 10.93 15.17
N ASN A 58 13.91 10.59 15.17
CA ASN A 58 14.75 10.53 13.97
C ASN A 58 14.16 9.67 12.86
N LEU A 59 13.49 8.57 13.21
CA LEU A 59 12.81 7.69 12.24
C LEU A 59 11.66 8.42 11.54
N GLY A 60 10.82 9.14 12.28
CA GLY A 60 9.73 9.91 11.70
C GLY A 60 10.25 11.07 10.82
N HIS A 61 11.31 11.73 11.23
CA HIS A 61 11.98 12.75 10.40
C HIS A 61 12.57 12.16 9.11
N PHE A 62 13.21 10.99 9.20
CA PHE A 62 13.72 10.27 8.02
C PHE A 62 12.60 9.90 7.06
N ILE A 63 11.51 9.32 7.54
CA ILE A 63 10.38 8.89 6.69
C ILE A 63 9.74 10.10 6.00
N ARG A 64 9.45 11.19 6.71
CA ARG A 64 8.86 12.38 6.11
C ARG A 64 9.81 13.09 5.15
N GLY A 65 11.08 13.24 5.53
CA GLY A 65 12.09 13.95 4.75
C GLY A 65 12.67 13.10 3.63
N ALA A 66 13.53 12.15 4.00
CA ALA A 66 14.34 11.40 3.05
C ALA A 66 13.50 10.40 2.23
N ALA A 67 12.54 9.71 2.86
CA ALA A 67 11.75 8.71 2.16
C ALA A 67 10.51 9.26 1.44
N THR A 68 10.02 10.45 1.80
CA THR A 68 8.79 11.00 1.23
C THR A 68 9.04 12.30 0.46
N VAL A 69 9.62 13.33 1.09
CA VAL A 69 9.78 14.65 0.47
C VAL A 69 10.86 14.65 -0.61
N GLN A 70 12.01 14.03 -0.37
CA GLN A 70 13.10 14.01 -1.35
C GLN A 70 12.71 13.37 -2.68
N PRO A 71 12.14 12.13 -2.72
CA PRO A 71 11.73 11.52 -3.98
C PRO A 71 10.65 12.33 -4.71
N ALA A 72 9.65 12.85 -3.97
CA ALA A 72 8.61 13.70 -4.56
C ALA A 72 9.21 14.97 -5.17
N THR A 73 10.18 15.59 -4.49
CA THR A 73 10.87 16.79 -5.01
C THR A 73 11.67 16.48 -6.28
N GLN A 74 12.34 15.32 -6.34
CA GLN A 74 13.05 14.87 -7.55
C GLN A 74 12.10 14.66 -8.73
N ILE A 75 10.92 14.07 -8.48
CA ILE A 75 9.90 13.90 -9.51
C ILE A 75 9.41 15.26 -10.01
N ILE A 76 9.16 16.22 -9.10
CA ILE A 76 8.74 17.58 -9.47
C ILE A 76 9.83 18.29 -10.28
N HIS A 77 11.08 18.17 -9.87
CA HIS A 77 12.21 18.76 -10.60
C HIS A 77 12.34 18.17 -12.01
N TRP A 78 12.13 16.88 -12.16
CA TRP A 78 12.14 16.21 -13.47
C TRP A 78 10.97 16.63 -14.37
N LEU A 79 9.76 16.77 -13.79
CA LEU A 79 8.55 17.20 -14.52
C LEU A 79 8.55 18.69 -14.87
N SER A 80 9.15 19.53 -14.03
CA SER A 80 9.08 20.99 -14.14
C SER A 80 10.39 21.63 -13.62
N PRO A 81 11.51 21.51 -14.37
CA PRO A 81 12.83 22.02 -13.93
C PRO A 81 12.83 23.52 -13.61
N GLN A 82 11.98 24.28 -14.29
CA GLN A 82 11.85 25.74 -14.14
C GLN A 82 11.28 26.19 -12.80
N ILE A 83 10.75 25.26 -11.98
CA ILE A 83 10.13 25.58 -10.71
C ILE A 83 11.16 25.67 -9.56
N ASP A 84 12.39 25.16 -9.78
CA ASP A 84 13.44 25.10 -8.76
C ASP A 84 12.98 24.50 -7.42
N ALA A 85 12.31 23.36 -7.49
CA ALA A 85 11.82 22.67 -6.31
C ALA A 85 12.98 22.07 -5.51
N VAL A 86 13.02 22.37 -4.21
CA VAL A 86 14.06 21.91 -3.28
C VAL A 86 13.42 21.30 -2.03
N ALA A 87 13.94 20.13 -1.65
CA ALA A 87 13.57 19.47 -0.40
C ALA A 87 14.24 20.14 0.80
N ASN A 88 13.47 20.50 1.83
CA ASN A 88 13.98 21.07 3.08
C ASN A 88 13.24 20.42 4.26
N GLY A 89 13.84 19.38 4.84
CA GLY A 89 13.21 18.58 5.88
C GLY A 89 11.90 17.95 5.36
N ASN A 90 10.80 18.30 6.00
CA ASN A 90 9.45 17.85 5.61
C ASN A 90 8.72 18.81 4.63
N GLN A 91 9.46 19.72 3.98
CA GLN A 91 8.89 20.74 3.09
C GLN A 91 9.45 20.59 1.68
N ILE A 92 8.58 20.82 0.69
CA ILE A 92 8.98 21.06 -0.70
C ILE A 92 8.88 22.59 -0.91
N LYS A 93 10.02 23.25 -1.05
CA LYS A 93 10.10 24.68 -1.35
C LYS A 93 10.31 24.87 -2.84
N ALA A 94 9.66 25.89 -3.41
CA ALA A 94 9.79 26.21 -4.83
C ALA A 94 9.50 27.69 -5.07
N THR A 95 9.97 28.20 -6.20
CA THR A 95 9.64 29.57 -6.66
C THR A 95 8.12 29.71 -6.81
N GLY A 96 7.52 30.67 -6.14
CA GLY A 96 6.07 30.92 -6.16
C GLY A 96 5.26 30.09 -5.15
N GLY A 97 5.89 29.38 -4.21
CA GLY A 97 5.24 28.66 -3.12
C GLY A 97 5.57 27.18 -3.03
N GLY A 98 5.38 26.62 -1.87
CA GLY A 98 5.69 25.21 -1.58
C GLY A 98 4.68 24.60 -0.64
N ILE A 99 4.82 23.31 -0.35
CA ILE A 99 3.96 22.57 0.57
C ILE A 99 4.76 21.97 1.72
N VAL A 100 4.08 21.77 2.85
CA VAL A 100 4.61 21.05 4.01
C VAL A 100 3.92 19.70 4.07
N VAL A 101 4.71 18.62 4.05
CA VAL A 101 4.23 17.26 4.26
C VAL A 101 4.04 17.08 5.76
N LYS A 102 2.77 17.09 6.18
CA LYS A 102 2.36 16.91 7.57
C LYS A 102 2.28 15.43 7.93
N ILE A 103 2.22 15.14 9.22
CA ILE A 103 1.92 13.81 9.78
C ILE A 103 0.59 13.31 9.15
N GLY A 104 0.57 12.06 8.71
CA GLY A 104 -0.56 11.45 7.99
C GLY A 104 -0.49 11.59 6.46
N CYS A 105 0.52 12.29 5.92
CA CYS A 105 0.74 12.38 4.47
C CYS A 105 1.80 11.39 3.96
N GLU A 106 2.37 10.58 4.82
CA GLU A 106 3.41 9.60 4.48
C GLU A 106 2.84 8.33 3.79
N GLY A 107 1.52 8.13 3.86
CA GLY A 107 0.85 6.93 3.34
C GLY A 107 0.95 5.70 4.26
N LEU A 108 1.51 5.84 5.45
CA LEU A 108 1.71 4.74 6.40
C LEU A 108 0.39 4.12 6.88
N GLU A 109 -0.67 4.91 7.02
CA GLU A 109 -1.99 4.41 7.44
C GLU A 109 -2.53 3.36 6.46
N ALA A 110 -2.41 3.60 5.15
CA ALA A 110 -2.81 2.64 4.13
C ALA A 110 -1.89 1.39 4.14
N MET A 111 -0.58 1.56 4.40
CA MET A 111 0.34 0.43 4.57
C MET A 111 -0.03 -0.42 5.79
N PHE A 112 -0.39 0.20 6.92
CA PHE A 112 -0.78 -0.52 8.13
C PHE A 112 -2.08 -1.31 7.95
N ILE A 113 -3.06 -0.74 7.23
CA ILE A 113 -4.29 -1.45 6.84
C ILE A 113 -3.93 -2.68 6.01
N LEU A 114 -3.06 -2.53 5.01
CA LEU A 114 -2.63 -3.62 4.15
C LEU A 114 -1.90 -4.71 4.94
N ILE A 115 -0.93 -4.35 5.78
CA ILE A 115 -0.16 -5.29 6.61
C ILE A 115 -1.11 -6.05 7.53
N ALA A 116 -2.01 -5.36 8.24
CA ALA A 116 -2.98 -5.99 9.13
C ALA A 116 -3.91 -6.96 8.38
N ALA A 117 -4.34 -6.60 7.16
CA ALA A 117 -5.15 -7.47 6.31
C ALA A 117 -4.39 -8.75 5.90
N PHE A 118 -3.12 -8.63 5.52
CA PHE A 118 -2.31 -9.80 5.18
C PHE A 118 -2.03 -10.71 6.39
N ILE A 119 -1.86 -10.16 7.60
CA ILE A 119 -1.65 -10.95 8.81
C ILE A 119 -2.82 -11.92 9.01
N VAL A 120 -4.06 -11.45 8.86
CA VAL A 120 -5.27 -12.28 9.07
C VAL A 120 -5.69 -13.09 7.85
N ALA A 121 -5.13 -12.82 6.67
CA ALA A 121 -5.47 -13.53 5.44
C ALA A 121 -5.18 -15.03 5.55
N PRO A 122 -6.06 -15.91 5.05
CA PRO A 122 -5.83 -17.36 4.99
C PRO A 122 -4.90 -17.72 3.83
N LEU A 123 -3.67 -17.28 3.89
CA LEU A 123 -2.61 -17.54 2.91
C LEU A 123 -1.38 -18.12 3.60
N ASN A 124 -0.55 -18.85 2.87
CA ASN A 124 0.75 -19.27 3.34
C ASN A 124 1.69 -18.10 3.63
N LEU A 125 2.75 -18.33 4.39
CA LEU A 125 3.66 -17.28 4.81
C LEU A 125 4.32 -16.55 3.63
N MET A 126 4.80 -17.30 2.62
CA MET A 126 5.49 -16.71 1.47
C MET A 126 4.59 -15.79 0.63
N PRO A 127 3.38 -16.19 0.18
CA PRO A 127 2.44 -15.26 -0.46
C PRO A 127 2.09 -14.04 0.39
N LYS A 128 2.00 -14.19 1.72
CA LYS A 128 1.79 -13.04 2.62
C LYS A 128 2.95 -12.06 2.57
N LEU A 129 4.18 -12.55 2.75
CA LEU A 129 5.37 -11.69 2.78
C LEU A 129 5.58 -10.96 1.44
N VAL A 130 5.44 -11.68 0.34
CA VAL A 130 5.55 -11.06 -1.00
C VAL A 130 4.41 -10.07 -1.23
N GLY A 131 3.18 -10.39 -0.82
CA GLY A 131 2.03 -9.49 -0.91
C GLY A 131 2.22 -8.22 -0.09
N ILE A 132 2.74 -8.33 1.13
CA ILE A 132 3.09 -7.17 1.96
C ILE A 132 4.16 -6.31 1.27
N LEU A 133 5.23 -6.92 0.78
CA LEU A 133 6.33 -6.20 0.13
C LEU A 133 5.84 -5.46 -1.13
N VAL A 134 5.18 -6.16 -2.04
CA VAL A 134 4.68 -5.59 -3.30
C VAL A 134 3.61 -4.53 -3.04
N GLY A 135 2.68 -4.81 -2.11
CA GLY A 135 1.63 -3.88 -1.77
C GLY A 135 2.14 -2.62 -1.06
N THR A 136 3.13 -2.75 -0.16
CA THR A 136 3.79 -1.60 0.48
C THR A 136 4.50 -0.73 -0.57
N LEU A 137 5.19 -1.35 -1.53
CA LEU A 137 5.81 -0.63 -2.64
C LEU A 137 4.76 0.10 -3.50
N LEU A 138 3.65 -0.57 -3.82
CA LEU A 138 2.55 0.04 -4.58
C LEU A 138 1.96 1.26 -3.87
N ILE A 139 1.70 1.14 -2.55
CA ILE A 139 1.17 2.25 -1.75
C ILE A 139 2.20 3.38 -1.67
N TYR A 140 3.48 3.05 -1.48
CA TYR A 140 4.56 4.04 -1.48
C TYR A 140 4.61 4.84 -2.78
N LEU A 141 4.60 4.17 -3.93
CA LEU A 141 4.59 4.84 -5.24
C LEU A 141 3.32 5.67 -5.45
N SER A 142 2.17 5.15 -5.07
CA SER A 142 0.89 5.88 -5.12
C SER A 142 0.92 7.13 -4.23
N ASN A 143 1.57 7.06 -3.08
CA ASN A 143 1.75 8.21 -2.19
C ASN A 143 2.71 9.25 -2.78
N GLN A 144 3.75 8.86 -3.53
CA GLN A 144 4.60 9.82 -4.26
C GLN A 144 3.77 10.59 -5.30
N VAL A 145 2.95 9.89 -6.08
CA VAL A 145 2.03 10.53 -7.04
C VAL A 145 1.08 11.49 -6.32
N ARG A 146 0.54 11.08 -5.16
CA ARG A 146 -0.30 11.94 -4.31
C ARG A 146 0.41 13.24 -3.93
N ILE A 147 1.64 13.18 -3.41
CA ILE A 147 2.36 14.36 -2.94
C ILE A 147 2.67 15.31 -4.11
N VAL A 148 3.10 14.76 -5.24
CA VAL A 148 3.33 15.53 -6.46
C VAL A 148 2.04 16.21 -6.94
N SER A 149 0.93 15.49 -6.97
CA SER A 149 -0.39 16.04 -7.33
C SER A 149 -0.84 17.15 -6.38
N LEU A 150 -0.62 16.99 -5.08
CA LEU A 150 -0.93 18.00 -4.08
C LEU A 150 -0.05 19.25 -4.23
N PHE A 151 1.21 19.10 -4.62
CA PHE A 151 2.09 20.22 -4.89
C PHE A 151 1.57 21.08 -6.04
N TYR A 152 1.19 20.45 -7.17
CA TYR A 152 0.62 21.17 -8.30
C TYR A 152 -0.77 21.74 -8.01
N ALA A 153 -1.62 21.01 -7.29
CA ALA A 153 -2.92 21.49 -6.87
C ALA A 153 -2.82 22.75 -5.99
N TYR A 154 -1.88 22.77 -5.03
CA TYR A 154 -1.66 23.94 -4.18
C TYR A 154 -1.26 25.18 -4.96
N ARG A 155 -0.48 25.01 -6.03
CA ARG A 155 -0.05 26.11 -6.92
C ARG A 155 -1.15 26.60 -7.85
N ALA A 156 -2.04 25.73 -8.26
CA ALA A 156 -3.15 26.05 -9.16
C ALA A 156 -4.34 26.66 -8.40
N ASP A 157 -4.81 25.99 -7.35
CA ASP A 157 -5.95 26.41 -6.54
C ASP A 157 -5.87 25.80 -5.12
N LYS A 158 -5.88 26.67 -4.12
CA LYS A 158 -5.85 26.26 -2.72
C LYS A 158 -7.10 25.48 -2.30
N SER A 159 -8.27 25.79 -2.88
CA SER A 159 -9.51 25.05 -2.61
C SER A 159 -9.40 23.61 -3.08
N LEU A 160 -8.88 23.40 -4.29
CA LEU A 160 -8.61 22.08 -4.85
C LEU A 160 -7.60 21.30 -3.97
N PHE A 161 -6.55 22.00 -3.49
CA PHE A 161 -5.59 21.38 -2.58
C PHE A 161 -6.25 20.85 -1.30
N TYR A 162 -7.10 21.64 -0.64
CA TYR A 162 -7.77 21.20 0.60
C TYR A 162 -8.70 20.02 0.36
N LEU A 163 -9.43 19.99 -0.74
CA LEU A 163 -10.30 18.89 -1.12
C LEU A 163 -9.50 17.60 -1.39
N LEU A 164 -8.46 17.72 -2.19
CA LEU A 164 -7.57 16.58 -2.49
C LEU A 164 -6.87 16.08 -1.24
N HIS A 165 -6.25 16.97 -0.49
CA HIS A 165 -5.46 16.62 0.69
C HIS A 165 -6.29 15.98 1.80
N GLY A 166 -7.46 16.56 2.10
CA GLY A 166 -8.26 16.15 3.26
C GLY A 166 -9.17 14.95 2.99
N THR A 167 -9.60 14.74 1.75
CA THR A 167 -10.66 13.76 1.47
C THR A 167 -10.30 12.81 0.33
N ILE A 168 -10.05 13.31 -0.86
CA ILE A 168 -9.99 12.47 -2.06
C ILE A 168 -8.77 11.54 -2.01
N THR A 169 -7.59 12.07 -1.76
CA THR A 169 -6.36 11.28 -1.86
C THR A 169 -6.18 10.23 -0.75
N PRO A 170 -6.59 10.45 0.52
CA PRO A 170 -6.60 9.39 1.51
C PRO A 170 -7.54 8.24 1.14
N ILE A 171 -8.74 8.55 0.64
CA ILE A 171 -9.71 7.54 0.20
C ILE A 171 -9.13 6.71 -0.96
N ILE A 172 -8.50 7.35 -1.94
CA ILE A 172 -7.87 6.66 -3.07
C ILE A 172 -6.77 5.69 -2.58
N LEU A 173 -5.91 6.11 -1.65
CA LEU A 173 -4.86 5.23 -1.13
C LEU A 173 -5.43 4.00 -0.41
N VAL A 174 -6.46 4.19 0.41
CA VAL A 174 -7.15 3.07 1.06
C VAL A 174 -7.83 2.17 0.03
N ALA A 175 -8.49 2.74 -0.98
CA ALA A 175 -9.14 1.97 -2.04
C ALA A 175 -8.11 1.14 -2.84
N ILE A 176 -6.94 1.71 -3.19
CA ILE A 176 -5.84 0.98 -3.85
C ILE A 176 -5.36 -0.18 -2.97
N SER A 177 -5.21 0.06 -1.67
CA SER A 177 -4.80 -0.94 -0.68
C SER A 177 -5.77 -2.13 -0.62
N CYS A 178 -7.07 -1.83 -0.53
CA CYS A 178 -8.14 -2.83 -0.48
C CYS A 178 -8.25 -3.60 -1.80
N LEU A 179 -8.18 -2.91 -2.94
CA LEU A 179 -8.25 -3.53 -4.26
C LEU A 179 -7.07 -4.46 -4.51
N PHE A 180 -5.85 -4.01 -4.19
CA PHE A 180 -4.65 -4.83 -4.29
C PHE A 180 -4.76 -6.08 -3.44
N PHE A 181 -5.13 -5.94 -2.16
CA PHE A 181 -5.31 -7.08 -1.25
C PHE A 181 -6.35 -8.07 -1.78
N TYR A 182 -7.50 -7.57 -2.25
CA TYR A 182 -8.57 -8.40 -2.80
C TYR A 182 -8.12 -9.19 -4.04
N CYS A 183 -7.48 -8.52 -5.01
CA CYS A 183 -6.95 -9.17 -6.21
C CYS A 183 -5.89 -10.23 -5.86
N TRP A 184 -5.00 -9.92 -4.91
CA TRP A 184 -3.98 -10.83 -4.43
C TRP A 184 -4.57 -12.07 -3.78
N LEU A 185 -5.55 -11.87 -2.90
CA LEU A 185 -6.23 -12.96 -2.20
C LEU A 185 -6.93 -13.91 -3.18
N ILE A 186 -7.71 -13.37 -4.13
CA ILE A 186 -8.41 -14.16 -5.14
C ILE A 186 -7.42 -14.95 -6.00
N TYR A 187 -6.36 -14.29 -6.46
CA TYR A 187 -5.35 -14.94 -7.30
C TYR A 187 -4.79 -16.21 -6.62
N PHE A 188 -4.32 -16.08 -5.38
CA PHE A 188 -3.71 -17.20 -4.66
C PHE A 188 -4.73 -18.26 -4.24
N GLN A 189 -5.98 -17.90 -3.94
CA GLN A 189 -7.03 -18.89 -3.69
C GLN A 189 -7.39 -19.69 -4.93
N GLN A 190 -7.38 -19.10 -6.12
CA GLN A 190 -7.63 -19.80 -7.37
C GLN A 190 -6.47 -20.72 -7.74
N VAL A 191 -5.24 -20.25 -7.61
CA VAL A 191 -4.02 -21.02 -7.86
C VAL A 191 -3.97 -22.26 -6.97
N SER A 192 -4.32 -22.12 -5.69
CA SER A 192 -4.40 -23.25 -4.75
C SER A 192 -5.44 -24.31 -5.13
N LYS A 193 -6.57 -23.90 -5.70
CA LYS A 193 -7.64 -24.83 -6.14
C LYS A 193 -7.34 -25.52 -7.48
N SER A 194 -6.47 -24.97 -8.31
CA SER A 194 -6.17 -25.49 -9.65
C SER A 194 -5.06 -26.55 -9.66
N LYS A 195 -4.30 -26.71 -8.58
CA LYS A 195 -3.30 -27.78 -8.45
C LYS A 195 -3.99 -29.09 -8.07
N PRO A 196 -3.90 -30.16 -8.89
CA PRO A 196 -4.35 -31.49 -8.50
C PRO A 196 -3.44 -32.04 -7.40
N SER A 197 -4.05 -32.63 -6.38
CA SER A 197 -3.37 -33.38 -5.32
C SER A 197 -2.65 -34.62 -5.86
#